data_b5c1323b4eeeded14e81713fc899631c
#
_entry.id   b5c1323b4eeeded14e81713fc899631c
#
_cell.length_a   1.000
_cell.length_b   1.000
_cell.length_c   1.000
_cell.angle_alpha   90.00
_cell.angle_beta   90.00
_cell.angle_gamma   90.00
#
_symmetry.space_group_name_H-M   'P 1'
#
loop_
_entity.id
_entity.type
_entity.pdbx_description
1 polymer ?
#
loop_
_entity_poly.entity_id
_entity_poly.type
_entity_poly.pdbx_seq_one_letter_code
_entity_poly.pdbx_strand_id
1 'polypeptide(L)'
;MSTASAAKTATLGQIGGVPVLILKEGTSRTAGKEAMRANIMAARAIAEVLKSSLGPKGMDKMLVDSLGDITITNDGATILKEMDVQHPAAKMMVEISKAQDDEVGDGTTTAVVLAGELLKQAEGLLDKNIHSAIINSGYKKAVIKAEEILRKIAIPVDINDEKTLKEVAMTSISGKVVSVAAEHLAEIAVKAVKQIMEEKDGKFIADVDQIQLIKRKGGSVLDTTLIYGVVLDKEVVHPGMPKRIEKAKIALLDCPLEVEKTEIDAEIRINDPEQMRAFLEEEERILKKMVDKIKSVGANVVFCQKGIDDVAQHFLAKYGILAARRIKKSDMEKLARATGARIVTSIDDITEGDLGYAELVEQRKISEEKMIFVEGCKNPKSVSILIRGGLERFVDEAERSLRDALYVVADVIKEPKVLAGGGAPEIEVAKEIRTYAASVGGREQLAIEAFANALEVIPRTLAENAGLDPIEIIAELRALHSDPNNVWYGVDVYEGKPNDMLKKKVLEPLIVKLNAIKTAVEEASFMLRIDDIIAASRTEVGKEKGKTPSEEKGESEFE
;
A
#
# COMPACT_ATOMS: atom_id res chain seq x y z
N MET A 1 -38.37 24.00 -0.15
CA MET A 1 -38.04 25.44 -0.39
C MET A 1 -36.53 25.52 -0.36
N SER A 2 -35.98 25.77 -1.54
CA SER A 2 -34.54 25.83 -1.80
C SER A 2 -33.99 27.15 -1.27
N THR A 3 -33.07 27.12 -0.31
CA THR A 3 -32.20 28.27 -0.02
C THR A 3 -30.83 27.99 -0.63
N ALA A 4 -30.65 28.43 -1.88
CA ALA A 4 -29.36 28.53 -2.50
C ALA A 4 -28.50 29.51 -1.67
N SER A 5 -27.45 28.99 -1.03
CA SER A 5 -26.39 29.79 -0.43
C SER A 5 -25.67 30.56 -1.54
N ALA A 6 -25.79 31.87 -1.51
CA ALA A 6 -25.11 32.75 -2.47
C ALA A 6 -23.59 32.65 -2.25
N ALA A 7 -22.89 32.06 -3.19
CA ALA A 7 -21.44 32.14 -3.29
C ALA A 7 -21.03 33.64 -3.38
N LYS A 8 -20.39 34.14 -2.34
CA LYS A 8 -19.82 35.49 -2.33
C LYS A 8 -18.65 35.53 -3.32
N THR A 9 -18.90 36.12 -4.48
CA THR A 9 -17.91 36.45 -5.50
C THR A 9 -16.83 37.40 -4.99
N ALA A 10 -15.61 37.14 -5.45
CA ALA A 10 -14.37 37.93 -5.40
C ALA A 10 -14.35 39.17 -4.50
N THR A 11 -13.54 39.13 -3.45
CA THR A 11 -13.31 40.28 -2.58
C THR A 11 -12.46 41.33 -3.31
N LEU A 12 -13.07 42.45 -3.67
CA LEU A 12 -12.38 43.64 -4.12
C LEU A 12 -11.66 44.29 -2.92
N GLY A 13 -10.33 44.31 -2.92
CA GLY A 13 -9.53 45.13 -2.02
C GLY A 13 -9.38 46.54 -2.63
N GLN A 14 -9.31 47.58 -1.80
CA GLN A 14 -8.96 48.93 -2.25
C GLN A 14 -7.54 49.24 -1.82
N ILE A 15 -6.68 49.57 -2.81
CA ILE A 15 -5.36 50.12 -2.58
C ILE A 15 -5.37 51.53 -3.21
N GLY A 16 -5.29 52.58 -2.37
CA GLY A 16 -5.27 53.97 -2.83
C GLY A 16 -6.59 54.42 -3.53
N GLY A 17 -7.74 53.85 -3.14
CA GLY A 17 -9.05 54.22 -3.73
C GLY A 17 -9.41 53.52 -5.05
N VAL A 18 -8.50 52.70 -5.58
CA VAL A 18 -8.75 51.91 -6.81
C VAL A 18 -9.13 50.48 -6.41
N PRO A 19 -10.26 49.92 -6.90
CA PRO A 19 -10.61 48.53 -6.65
C PRO A 19 -9.60 47.61 -7.35
N VAL A 20 -8.94 46.75 -6.60
CA VAL A 20 -7.99 45.75 -7.10
C VAL A 20 -8.60 44.37 -6.93
N LEU A 21 -8.69 43.61 -8.03
CA LEU A 21 -9.10 42.22 -8.01
C LEU A 21 -7.96 41.36 -7.43
N ILE A 22 -8.08 40.93 -6.19
CA ILE A 22 -7.02 40.16 -5.48
C ILE A 22 -7.09 38.67 -5.87
N LEU A 23 -8.27 38.15 -6.19
CA LEU A 23 -8.48 36.74 -6.57
C LEU A 23 -9.02 36.65 -8.00
N LYS A 24 -8.58 35.61 -8.73
CA LYS A 24 -9.04 35.34 -10.10
C LYS A 24 -10.56 35.04 -10.08
N GLU A 25 -11.26 35.47 -11.14
CA GLU A 25 -12.70 35.15 -11.31
C GLU A 25 -12.93 33.62 -11.22
N GLY A 26 -13.99 33.23 -10.50
CA GLY A 26 -14.32 31.83 -10.26
C GLY A 26 -13.62 31.21 -9.05
N THR A 27 -12.77 31.94 -8.32
CA THR A 27 -12.21 31.48 -7.04
C THR A 27 -13.28 31.54 -5.96
N SER A 28 -13.55 30.42 -5.28
CA SER A 28 -14.41 30.39 -4.10
C SER A 28 -13.57 30.61 -2.84
N ARG A 29 -14.11 31.38 -1.90
CA ARG A 29 -13.47 31.63 -0.60
C ARG A 29 -14.48 31.43 0.52
N THR A 30 -14.09 30.61 1.52
CA THR A 30 -14.82 30.44 2.76
C THR A 30 -13.86 30.74 3.91
N ALA A 31 -14.26 31.60 4.86
CA ALA A 31 -13.34 32.11 5.90
C ALA A 31 -13.91 31.95 7.32
N GLY A 32 -13.02 31.95 8.31
CA GLY A 32 -13.31 31.95 9.73
C GLY A 32 -13.99 30.67 10.22
N LYS A 33 -14.92 30.80 11.17
CA LYS A 33 -15.62 29.66 11.79
C LYS A 33 -16.39 28.79 10.78
N GLU A 34 -16.84 29.37 9.66
CA GLU A 34 -17.59 28.65 8.62
C GLU A 34 -16.66 27.72 7.85
N ALA A 35 -15.44 28.17 7.49
CA ALA A 35 -14.44 27.35 6.86
C ALA A 35 -14.02 26.16 7.75
N MET A 36 -13.76 26.43 9.02
CA MET A 36 -13.38 25.40 9.98
C MET A 36 -14.47 24.34 10.15
N ARG A 37 -15.75 24.76 10.30
CA ARG A 37 -16.88 23.83 10.40
C ARG A 37 -17.06 23.00 9.12
N ALA A 38 -16.91 23.61 7.95
CA ALA A 38 -16.99 22.90 6.68
C ALA A 38 -15.91 21.81 6.58
N ASN A 39 -14.67 22.13 6.97
CA ASN A 39 -13.58 21.15 7.01
C ASN A 39 -13.86 19.99 7.98
N ILE A 40 -14.29 20.30 9.21
CA ILE A 40 -14.64 19.28 10.21
C ILE A 40 -15.77 18.38 9.69
N MET A 41 -16.80 18.97 9.11
CA MET A 41 -17.94 18.21 8.57
C MET A 41 -17.51 17.28 7.43
N ALA A 42 -16.66 17.74 6.51
CA ALA A 42 -16.15 16.93 5.41
C ALA A 42 -15.27 15.78 5.93
N ALA A 43 -14.37 16.04 6.89
CA ALA A 43 -13.53 15.02 7.49
C ALA A 43 -14.35 13.96 8.25
N ARG A 44 -15.36 14.39 9.02
CA ARG A 44 -16.29 13.49 9.72
C ARG A 44 -17.09 12.62 8.76
N ALA A 45 -17.52 13.17 7.62
CA ALA A 45 -18.24 12.39 6.61
C ALA A 45 -17.38 11.23 6.08
N ILE A 46 -16.10 11.47 5.83
CA ILE A 46 -15.15 10.42 5.41
C ILE A 46 -14.96 9.37 6.52
N ALA A 47 -14.76 9.80 7.77
CA ALA A 47 -14.60 8.89 8.90
C ALA A 47 -15.86 8.02 9.10
N GLU A 48 -17.05 8.59 8.94
CA GLU A 48 -18.33 7.87 9.08
C GLU A 48 -18.50 6.77 8.03
N VAL A 49 -18.04 7.01 6.78
CA VAL A 49 -18.06 5.98 5.72
C VAL A 49 -17.21 4.78 6.12
N LEU A 50 -16.05 5.01 6.77
CA LEU A 50 -15.12 3.94 7.14
C LEU A 50 -15.49 3.21 8.43
N LYS A 51 -16.25 3.81 9.34
CA LYS A 51 -16.60 3.18 10.63
C LYS A 51 -17.16 1.78 10.47
N SER A 52 -18.10 1.59 9.54
CA SER A 52 -18.75 0.30 9.35
C SER A 52 -17.85 -0.80 8.75
N SER A 53 -16.60 -0.48 8.34
CA SER A 53 -15.60 -1.47 7.92
C SER A 53 -14.60 -1.84 9.03
N LEU A 54 -14.68 -1.20 10.22
CA LEU A 54 -13.73 -1.44 11.31
C LEU A 54 -13.99 -2.77 12.03
N GLY A 55 -12.91 -3.55 12.19
CA GLY A 55 -12.89 -4.76 13.02
C GLY A 55 -13.47 -6.01 12.35
N PRO A 56 -13.47 -7.16 13.05
CA PRO A 56 -13.77 -8.47 12.45
C PRO A 56 -15.26 -8.67 12.11
N LYS A 57 -16.14 -7.78 12.53
CA LYS A 57 -17.56 -7.71 12.11
C LYS A 57 -17.81 -6.52 11.17
N GLY A 58 -16.76 -5.86 10.70
CA GLY A 58 -16.84 -4.82 9.70
C GLY A 58 -17.41 -5.33 8.38
N MET A 59 -18.08 -4.44 7.64
CA MET A 59 -18.71 -4.74 6.36
C MET A 59 -17.87 -4.22 5.21
N ASP A 60 -17.76 -5.02 4.15
CA ASP A 60 -17.06 -4.60 2.93
C ASP A 60 -17.80 -3.47 2.21
N LYS A 61 -17.04 -2.63 1.53
CA LYS A 61 -17.57 -1.59 0.63
C LYS A 61 -17.43 -2.03 -0.81
N MET A 62 -18.47 -1.81 -1.59
CA MET A 62 -18.44 -1.94 -3.04
C MET A 62 -18.25 -0.56 -3.66
N LEU A 63 -17.16 -0.39 -4.37
CA LEU A 63 -16.78 0.84 -5.07
C LEU A 63 -16.89 0.58 -6.57
N VAL A 64 -17.46 1.52 -7.29
CA VAL A 64 -17.60 1.44 -8.75
C VAL A 64 -16.97 2.69 -9.33
N ASP A 65 -15.93 2.52 -10.14
CA ASP A 65 -15.25 3.64 -10.78
C ASP A 65 -16.02 4.19 -11.99
N SER A 66 -15.48 5.24 -12.63
CA SER A 66 -16.08 5.88 -13.80
C SER A 66 -16.10 5.00 -15.06
N LEU A 67 -15.31 3.93 -15.08
CA LEU A 67 -15.24 2.95 -16.19
C LEU A 67 -16.17 1.75 -15.96
N GLY A 68 -16.75 1.64 -14.74
CA GLY A 68 -17.62 0.54 -14.34
C GLY A 68 -16.87 -0.62 -13.68
N ASP A 69 -15.58 -0.45 -13.39
CA ASP A 69 -14.81 -1.45 -12.64
C ASP A 69 -15.26 -1.47 -11.17
N ILE A 70 -15.39 -2.68 -10.63
CA ILE A 70 -15.93 -2.87 -9.28
C ILE A 70 -14.81 -3.39 -8.36
N THR A 71 -14.53 -2.64 -7.30
CA THR A 71 -13.66 -3.03 -6.19
C THR A 71 -14.50 -3.33 -4.95
N ILE A 72 -14.26 -4.47 -4.30
CA ILE A 72 -14.91 -4.86 -3.05
C ILE A 72 -13.80 -5.04 -2.01
N THR A 73 -13.87 -4.25 -0.94
CA THR A 73 -12.85 -4.28 0.12
C THR A 73 -13.38 -3.70 1.43
N ASN A 74 -12.75 -4.04 2.55
CA ASN A 74 -12.92 -3.37 3.83
C ASN A 74 -11.67 -2.61 4.27
N ASP A 75 -10.60 -2.62 3.47
CA ASP A 75 -9.38 -1.87 3.74
C ASP A 75 -9.61 -0.36 3.58
N GLY A 76 -9.31 0.41 4.63
CA GLY A 76 -9.53 1.84 4.67
C GLY A 76 -8.74 2.62 3.63
N ALA A 77 -7.49 2.25 3.36
CA ALA A 77 -6.65 2.91 2.37
C ALA A 77 -7.18 2.72 0.95
N THR A 78 -7.56 1.49 0.62
CA THR A 78 -8.15 1.16 -0.69
C THR A 78 -9.50 1.85 -0.88
N ILE A 79 -10.38 1.84 0.15
CA ILE A 79 -11.69 2.52 0.07
C ILE A 79 -11.50 4.00 -0.26
N LEU A 80 -10.62 4.68 0.47
CA LEU A 80 -10.41 6.12 0.28
C LEU A 80 -9.68 6.46 -1.01
N LYS A 81 -8.81 5.60 -1.49
CA LYS A 81 -8.09 5.77 -2.77
C LYS A 81 -9.03 5.68 -3.97
N GLU A 82 -9.97 4.74 -3.94
CA GLU A 82 -10.95 4.53 -5.01
C GLU A 82 -12.12 5.53 -4.96
N MET A 83 -12.31 6.25 -3.84
CA MET A 83 -13.31 7.31 -3.73
C MET A 83 -12.85 8.59 -4.45
N ASP A 84 -13.66 9.10 -5.38
CA ASP A 84 -13.43 10.42 -6.01
C ASP A 84 -13.83 11.55 -5.04
N VAL A 85 -12.89 11.93 -4.18
CA VAL A 85 -13.11 12.93 -3.14
C VAL A 85 -12.75 14.32 -3.68
N GLN A 86 -13.69 15.26 -3.64
CA GLN A 86 -13.48 16.61 -4.17
C GLN A 86 -13.10 17.63 -3.11
N HIS A 87 -13.68 17.53 -1.89
CA HIS A 87 -13.44 18.50 -0.82
C HIS A 87 -12.00 18.44 -0.31
N PRO A 88 -11.28 19.60 -0.15
CA PRO A 88 -9.88 19.61 0.28
C PRO A 88 -9.63 18.88 1.61
N ALA A 89 -10.44 19.15 2.65
CA ALA A 89 -10.31 18.49 3.94
C ALA A 89 -10.58 16.98 3.87
N ALA A 90 -11.46 16.53 2.97
CA ALA A 90 -11.67 15.11 2.76
C ALA A 90 -10.47 14.45 2.06
N LYS A 91 -9.77 15.17 1.17
CA LYS A 91 -8.50 14.70 0.58
C LYS A 91 -7.41 14.53 1.62
N MET A 92 -7.34 15.44 2.60
CA MET A 92 -6.41 15.31 3.72
C MET A 92 -6.68 14.03 4.53
N MET A 93 -7.95 13.64 4.73
CA MET A 93 -8.29 12.36 5.36
C MET A 93 -7.82 11.14 4.53
N VAL A 94 -7.81 11.24 3.21
CA VAL A 94 -7.20 10.22 2.33
C VAL A 94 -5.69 10.13 2.54
N GLU A 95 -5.02 11.27 2.71
CA GLU A 95 -3.58 11.33 2.98
C GLU A 95 -3.20 10.68 4.32
N ILE A 96 -4.03 10.83 5.37
CA ILE A 96 -3.84 10.10 6.65
C ILE A 96 -3.77 8.60 6.42
N SER A 97 -4.78 8.09 5.73
CA SER A 97 -4.90 6.66 5.47
C SER A 97 -3.69 6.15 4.71
N LYS A 98 -3.26 6.91 3.69
CA LYS A 98 -2.08 6.58 2.90
C LYS A 98 -0.79 6.62 3.72
N ALA A 99 -0.60 7.66 4.55
CA ALA A 99 0.58 7.77 5.41
C ALA A 99 0.67 6.60 6.41
N GLN A 100 -0.47 6.16 6.96
CA GLN A 100 -0.54 4.99 7.83
C GLN A 100 -0.18 3.71 7.07
N ASP A 101 -0.71 3.54 5.85
CA ASP A 101 -0.44 2.38 4.99
C ASP A 101 1.04 2.32 4.58
N ASP A 102 1.62 3.43 4.15
CA ASP A 102 3.02 3.53 3.72
C ASP A 102 4.01 3.28 4.89
N GLU A 103 3.67 3.66 6.14
CA GLU A 103 4.56 3.55 7.30
C GLU A 103 4.50 2.19 7.99
N VAL A 104 3.30 1.65 8.22
CA VAL A 104 3.06 0.45 9.02
C VAL A 104 2.12 -0.58 8.39
N GLY A 105 1.56 -0.30 7.23
CA GLY A 105 0.77 -1.21 6.40
C GLY A 105 -0.56 -1.69 7.00
N ASP A 106 -0.94 -1.25 8.21
CA ASP A 106 -2.20 -1.64 8.87
C ASP A 106 -2.72 -0.49 9.75
N GLY A 107 -3.97 -0.61 10.23
CA GLY A 107 -4.60 0.39 11.09
C GLY A 107 -5.10 1.65 10.36
N THR A 108 -5.19 1.63 9.04
CA THR A 108 -5.61 2.75 8.19
C THR A 108 -7.01 3.25 8.55
N THR A 109 -7.97 2.35 8.72
CA THR A 109 -9.34 2.66 9.16
C THR A 109 -9.34 3.26 10.56
N THR A 110 -8.55 2.73 11.49
CA THR A 110 -8.43 3.22 12.88
C THR A 110 -7.95 4.66 12.90
N ALA A 111 -6.91 5.01 12.14
CA ALA A 111 -6.34 6.35 12.08
C ALA A 111 -7.37 7.38 11.57
N VAL A 112 -8.10 7.07 10.50
CA VAL A 112 -9.10 7.97 9.92
C VAL A 112 -10.32 8.13 10.82
N VAL A 113 -10.82 7.04 11.41
CA VAL A 113 -11.95 7.08 12.35
C VAL A 113 -11.60 7.92 13.59
N LEU A 114 -10.40 7.74 14.13
CA LEU A 114 -9.90 8.52 15.27
C LEU A 114 -9.75 10.00 14.92
N ALA A 115 -9.19 10.35 13.76
CA ALA A 115 -9.06 11.72 13.30
C ALA A 115 -10.43 12.41 13.17
N GLY A 116 -11.42 11.72 12.60
CA GLY A 116 -12.80 12.21 12.51
C GLY A 116 -13.44 12.45 13.88
N GLU A 117 -13.24 11.57 14.84
CA GLU A 117 -13.79 11.74 16.20
C GLU A 117 -13.04 12.85 16.97
N LEU A 118 -11.71 12.99 16.82
CA LEU A 118 -10.96 14.11 17.39
C LEU A 118 -11.48 15.45 16.90
N LEU A 119 -11.76 15.57 15.60
CA LEU A 119 -12.35 16.77 15.01
C LEU A 119 -13.77 17.03 15.52
N LYS A 120 -14.59 16.00 15.70
CA LYS A 120 -15.93 16.10 16.28
C LYS A 120 -15.89 16.58 17.74
N GLN A 121 -14.97 16.04 18.54
CA GLN A 121 -14.77 16.50 19.92
C GLN A 121 -14.26 17.95 19.95
N ALA A 122 -13.38 18.33 19.03
CA ALA A 122 -12.90 19.70 18.87
C ALA A 122 -14.03 20.67 18.50
N GLU A 123 -14.97 20.28 17.63
CA GLU A 123 -16.15 21.09 17.27
C GLU A 123 -16.94 21.48 18.52
N GLY A 124 -17.21 20.51 19.42
CA GLY A 124 -17.88 20.76 20.67
C GLY A 124 -17.14 21.72 21.63
N LEU A 125 -15.80 21.78 21.56
CA LEU A 125 -14.98 22.74 22.30
C LEU A 125 -14.97 24.12 21.65
N LEU A 126 -14.94 24.20 20.33
CA LEU A 126 -15.05 25.46 19.58
C LEU A 126 -16.40 26.14 19.82
N ASP A 127 -17.48 25.38 19.94
CA ASP A 127 -18.80 25.89 20.28
C ASP A 127 -18.88 26.46 21.71
N LYS A 128 -18.05 25.93 22.61
CA LYS A 128 -17.81 26.49 23.96
C LYS A 128 -16.83 27.67 23.97
N ASN A 129 -16.47 28.22 22.78
CA ASN A 129 -15.53 29.31 22.60
C ASN A 129 -14.11 29.01 23.13
N ILE A 130 -13.65 27.75 23.07
CA ILE A 130 -12.25 27.40 23.30
C ILE A 130 -11.52 27.57 21.98
N HIS A 131 -10.44 28.34 21.99
CA HIS A 131 -9.66 28.65 20.80
C HIS A 131 -8.93 27.39 20.28
N SER A 132 -8.88 27.20 18.95
CA SER A 132 -8.23 26.05 18.31
C SER A 132 -6.79 25.81 18.73
N ALA A 133 -6.02 26.88 19.01
CA ALA A 133 -4.65 26.77 19.51
C ALA A 133 -4.57 26.08 20.88
N ILE A 134 -5.57 26.27 21.76
CA ILE A 134 -5.63 25.61 23.08
C ILE A 134 -5.99 24.14 22.89
N ILE A 135 -6.93 23.84 21.98
CA ILE A 135 -7.30 22.46 21.63
C ILE A 135 -6.08 21.72 21.11
N ASN A 136 -5.35 22.30 20.15
CA ASN A 136 -4.14 21.75 19.60
C ASN A 136 -3.03 21.53 20.66
N SER A 137 -2.87 22.48 21.60
CA SER A 137 -1.93 22.32 22.71
C SER A 137 -2.30 21.13 23.59
N GLY A 138 -3.61 21.00 23.94
CA GLY A 138 -4.11 19.89 24.73
C GLY A 138 -3.94 18.54 24.02
N TYR A 139 -4.26 18.45 22.73
CA TYR A 139 -4.08 17.23 21.93
C TYR A 139 -2.62 16.80 21.84
N LYS A 140 -1.67 17.74 21.61
CA LYS A 140 -0.23 17.44 21.61
C LYS A 140 0.27 16.89 22.95
N LYS A 141 -0.17 17.48 24.08
CA LYS A 141 0.17 16.96 25.41
C LYS A 141 -0.42 15.56 25.64
N ALA A 142 -1.65 15.35 25.19
CA ALA A 142 -2.34 14.07 25.31
C ALA A 142 -1.64 12.96 24.50
N VAL A 143 -1.20 13.22 23.27
CA VAL A 143 -0.44 12.25 22.43
C VAL A 143 0.85 11.82 23.10
N ILE A 144 1.65 12.76 23.60
CA ILE A 144 2.90 12.45 24.29
C ILE A 144 2.62 11.54 25.48
N LYS A 145 1.58 11.87 26.26
CA LYS A 145 1.19 11.05 27.40
C LYS A 145 0.63 9.68 27.00
N ALA A 146 -0.14 9.61 25.93
CA ALA A 146 -0.65 8.35 25.38
C ALA A 146 0.48 7.44 24.92
N GLU A 147 1.52 7.98 24.26
CA GLU A 147 2.71 7.22 23.88
C GLU A 147 3.42 6.62 25.10
N GLU A 148 3.64 7.43 26.17
CA GLU A 148 4.24 6.94 27.41
C GLU A 148 3.45 5.76 28.01
N ILE A 149 2.11 5.89 28.05
CA ILE A 149 1.23 4.85 28.60
C ILE A 149 1.29 3.59 27.74
N LEU A 150 1.15 3.71 26.42
CA LEU A 150 1.18 2.57 25.50
C LEU A 150 2.53 1.82 25.60
N ARG A 151 3.65 2.55 25.62
CA ARG A 151 4.97 1.94 25.80
C ARG A 151 5.16 1.24 27.15
N LYS A 152 4.48 1.73 28.21
CA LYS A 152 4.49 1.15 29.54
C LYS A 152 3.70 -0.15 29.62
N ILE A 153 2.52 -0.20 28.99
CA ILE A 153 1.65 -1.39 29.00
C ILE A 153 2.04 -2.43 27.96
N ALA A 154 2.84 -2.06 26.95
CA ALA A 154 3.23 -2.95 25.87
C ALA A 154 3.98 -4.19 26.37
N ILE A 155 3.63 -5.33 25.79
CA ILE A 155 4.18 -6.64 26.14
C ILE A 155 5.36 -6.94 25.22
N PRO A 156 6.56 -7.20 25.77
CA PRO A 156 7.70 -7.60 24.96
C PRO A 156 7.49 -9.00 24.37
N VAL A 157 7.91 -9.18 23.11
CA VAL A 157 7.78 -10.44 22.36
C VAL A 157 9.16 -10.88 21.90
N ASP A 158 9.41 -12.19 21.93
CA ASP A 158 10.58 -12.76 21.27
C ASP A 158 10.30 -12.85 19.76
N ILE A 159 11.17 -12.25 18.95
CA ILE A 159 11.11 -12.30 17.47
C ILE A 159 11.19 -13.73 16.92
N ASN A 160 11.67 -14.70 17.73
CA ASN A 160 11.71 -16.10 17.36
C ASN A 160 10.42 -16.86 17.71
N ASP A 161 9.53 -16.27 18.50
CA ASP A 161 8.23 -16.89 18.84
C ASP A 161 7.27 -16.81 17.67
N GLU A 162 7.34 -17.80 16.77
CA GLU A 162 6.47 -17.91 15.60
C GLU A 162 4.99 -17.95 15.95
N LYS A 163 4.66 -18.44 17.14
CA LYS A 163 3.27 -18.54 17.57
C LYS A 163 2.68 -17.15 17.81
N THR A 164 3.36 -16.30 18.55
CA THR A 164 2.93 -14.93 18.80
C THR A 164 2.91 -14.11 17.50
N LEU A 165 3.93 -14.25 16.61
CA LEU A 165 3.94 -13.61 15.31
C LEU A 165 2.75 -14.05 14.44
N LYS A 166 2.39 -15.35 14.48
CA LYS A 166 1.22 -15.88 13.78
C LYS A 166 -0.09 -15.31 14.36
N GLU A 167 -0.21 -15.18 15.68
CA GLU A 167 -1.38 -14.59 16.35
C GLU A 167 -1.58 -13.11 15.94
N VAL A 168 -0.49 -12.34 15.82
CA VAL A 168 -0.51 -10.95 15.30
C VAL A 168 -0.98 -10.90 13.83
N ALA A 169 -0.39 -11.72 12.97
CA ALA A 169 -0.79 -11.81 11.56
C ALA A 169 -2.26 -12.24 11.39
N MET A 170 -2.73 -13.19 12.20
CA MET A 170 -4.13 -13.63 12.21
C MET A 170 -5.09 -12.50 12.61
N THR A 171 -4.70 -11.64 13.55
CA THR A 171 -5.51 -10.49 13.97
C THR A 171 -5.75 -9.54 12.79
N SER A 172 -4.72 -9.24 11.99
CA SER A 172 -4.83 -8.38 10.81
C SER A 172 -5.70 -8.98 9.70
N ILE A 173 -5.71 -10.32 9.54
CA ILE A 173 -6.48 -11.02 8.51
C ILE A 173 -7.94 -11.28 8.96
N SER A 174 -8.22 -11.39 10.25
CA SER A 174 -9.47 -11.94 10.79
C SER A 174 -10.74 -11.17 10.41
N GLY A 175 -10.63 -9.90 10.05
CA GLY A 175 -11.76 -9.06 9.60
C GLY A 175 -12.05 -9.08 8.10
N LYS A 176 -11.31 -9.88 7.31
CA LYS A 176 -11.32 -9.80 5.85
C LYS A 176 -11.96 -11.02 5.21
N VAL A 177 -12.35 -10.88 3.93
CA VAL A 177 -13.01 -11.95 3.15
C VAL A 177 -12.22 -13.27 3.16
N VAL A 178 -10.90 -13.17 3.27
CA VAL A 178 -9.99 -14.33 3.29
C VAL A 178 -9.80 -14.97 4.67
N SER A 179 -10.55 -14.56 5.68
CA SER A 179 -10.44 -15.06 7.06
C SER A 179 -10.57 -16.58 7.18
N VAL A 180 -11.26 -17.24 6.25
CA VAL A 180 -11.34 -18.72 6.17
C VAL A 180 -9.96 -19.38 6.03
N ALA A 181 -8.99 -18.68 5.42
CA ALA A 181 -7.61 -19.13 5.25
C ALA A 181 -6.62 -18.38 6.15
N ALA A 182 -7.10 -17.64 7.16
CA ALA A 182 -6.27 -16.75 7.98
C ALA A 182 -5.07 -17.48 8.61
N GLU A 183 -5.26 -18.68 9.12
CA GLU A 183 -4.19 -19.48 9.73
C GLU A 183 -3.09 -19.84 8.73
N HIS A 184 -3.46 -20.25 7.53
CA HIS A 184 -2.55 -20.61 6.44
C HIS A 184 -1.78 -19.39 5.92
N LEU A 185 -2.50 -18.28 5.67
CA LEU A 185 -1.87 -17.03 5.20
C LEU A 185 -0.95 -16.42 6.26
N ALA A 186 -1.33 -16.45 7.54
CA ALA A 186 -0.49 -15.99 8.63
C ALA A 186 0.81 -16.80 8.75
N GLU A 187 0.74 -18.13 8.59
CA GLU A 187 1.92 -18.98 8.58
C GLU A 187 2.86 -18.65 7.42
N ILE A 188 2.32 -18.41 6.22
CA ILE A 188 3.08 -17.98 5.05
C ILE A 188 3.74 -16.63 5.32
N ALA A 189 2.99 -15.66 5.88
CA ALA A 189 3.51 -14.33 6.19
C ALA A 189 4.69 -14.38 7.18
N VAL A 190 4.54 -15.12 8.27
CA VAL A 190 5.62 -15.28 9.28
C VAL A 190 6.87 -15.91 8.66
N LYS A 191 6.72 -17.00 7.88
CA LYS A 191 7.84 -17.66 7.20
C LYS A 191 8.52 -16.73 6.18
N ALA A 192 7.73 -15.98 5.41
CA ALA A 192 8.26 -15.04 4.41
C ALA A 192 9.06 -13.92 5.07
N VAL A 193 8.52 -13.27 6.10
CA VAL A 193 9.18 -12.16 6.79
C VAL A 193 10.43 -12.63 7.53
N LYS A 194 10.41 -13.78 8.20
CA LYS A 194 11.60 -14.37 8.85
C LYS A 194 12.70 -14.69 7.83
N GLN A 195 12.34 -15.06 6.61
CA GLN A 195 13.32 -15.40 5.57
C GLN A 195 14.07 -14.17 5.05
N ILE A 196 13.42 -13.01 5.00
CA ILE A 196 14.02 -11.76 4.51
C ILE A 196 14.63 -10.91 5.64
N MET A 197 14.45 -11.30 6.88
CA MET A 197 14.93 -10.59 8.06
C MET A 197 16.45 -10.42 8.03
N GLU A 198 16.91 -9.19 8.27
CA GLU A 198 18.30 -8.80 8.33
C GLU A 198 18.61 -8.09 9.65
N GLU A 199 19.81 -8.32 10.18
CA GLU A 199 20.32 -7.54 11.29
C GLU A 199 21.14 -6.36 10.77
N LYS A 200 20.74 -5.14 11.12
CA LYS A 200 21.45 -3.89 10.81
C LYS A 200 21.59 -3.06 12.07
N ASP A 201 22.81 -2.70 12.42
CA ASP A 201 23.12 -1.86 13.60
C ASP A 201 22.54 -2.43 14.92
N GLY A 202 22.52 -3.74 15.06
CA GLY A 202 21.98 -4.43 16.24
C GLY A 202 20.46 -4.43 16.35
N LYS A 203 19.76 -4.08 15.26
CA LYS A 203 18.30 -4.17 15.12
C LYS A 203 17.93 -5.09 13.98
N PHE A 204 16.87 -5.85 14.18
CA PHE A 204 16.30 -6.66 13.12
C PHE A 204 15.33 -5.82 12.28
N ILE A 205 15.45 -5.94 10.97
CA ILE A 205 14.61 -5.24 9.99
C ILE A 205 14.20 -6.24 8.92
N ALA A 206 12.96 -6.19 8.50
CA ALA A 206 12.44 -6.96 7.37
C ALA A 206 11.77 -5.99 6.39
N ASP A 207 12.31 -5.89 5.18
CA ASP A 207 11.78 -5.02 4.13
C ASP A 207 10.77 -5.82 3.28
N VAL A 208 9.49 -5.59 3.55
CA VAL A 208 8.36 -6.30 2.92
C VAL A 208 8.37 -6.17 1.39
N ASP A 209 8.90 -5.07 0.84
CA ASP A 209 8.98 -4.86 -0.62
C ASP A 209 9.93 -5.85 -1.33
N GLN A 210 10.75 -6.56 -0.56
CA GLN A 210 11.58 -7.66 -1.09
C GLN A 210 10.78 -8.94 -1.34
N ILE A 211 9.59 -9.07 -0.74
CA ILE A 211 8.68 -10.20 -0.97
C ILE A 211 7.90 -9.92 -2.26
N GLN A 212 7.94 -10.86 -3.18
CA GLN A 212 7.18 -10.77 -4.42
C GLN A 212 5.80 -11.41 -4.23
N LEU A 213 4.74 -10.63 -4.39
CA LEU A 213 3.36 -11.12 -4.40
C LEU A 213 2.91 -11.33 -5.85
N ILE A 214 2.46 -12.54 -6.16
CA ILE A 214 2.05 -12.94 -7.51
C ILE A 214 0.64 -13.46 -7.45
N LYS A 215 -0.25 -12.82 -8.19
CA LYS A 215 -1.66 -13.17 -8.26
C LYS A 215 -1.94 -14.12 -9.40
N ARG A 216 -2.68 -15.22 -9.14
CA ARG A 216 -3.16 -16.13 -10.20
C ARG A 216 -4.52 -16.67 -9.87
N LYS A 217 -5.46 -16.38 -10.76
CA LYS A 217 -6.83 -16.92 -10.72
C LYS A 217 -6.81 -18.44 -10.85
N GLY A 218 -7.69 -19.10 -10.12
CA GLY A 218 -7.89 -20.55 -10.13
C GLY A 218 -7.38 -21.24 -8.88
N GLY A 219 -8.06 -22.29 -8.47
CA GLY A 219 -7.82 -22.95 -7.19
C GLY A 219 -8.47 -22.23 -6.01
N SER A 220 -8.03 -22.56 -4.82
CA SER A 220 -8.48 -21.98 -3.54
C SER A 220 -7.39 -21.07 -2.95
N VAL A 221 -7.76 -20.18 -2.03
CA VAL A 221 -6.78 -19.40 -1.25
C VAL A 221 -5.87 -20.33 -0.43
N LEU A 222 -6.34 -21.50 -0.05
CA LEU A 222 -5.53 -22.51 0.61
C LEU A 222 -4.42 -23.11 -0.29
N ASP A 223 -4.49 -22.91 -1.61
CA ASP A 223 -3.44 -23.28 -2.55
C ASP A 223 -2.36 -22.19 -2.69
N THR A 224 -2.47 -21.10 -1.92
CA THR A 224 -1.41 -20.07 -1.83
C THR A 224 -0.15 -20.68 -1.25
N THR A 225 0.99 -20.45 -1.89
CA THR A 225 2.26 -21.09 -1.52
C THR A 225 3.40 -20.08 -1.42
N LEU A 226 4.28 -20.31 -0.43
CA LEU A 226 5.55 -19.62 -0.30
C LEU A 226 6.62 -20.33 -1.15
N ILE A 227 7.34 -19.55 -1.96
CA ILE A 227 8.39 -20.03 -2.85
C ILE A 227 9.69 -19.35 -2.43
N TYR A 228 10.70 -20.16 -2.08
CA TYR A 228 12.03 -19.68 -1.71
C TYR A 228 12.84 -19.38 -2.99
N GLY A 229 12.63 -18.17 -3.53
CA GLY A 229 13.21 -17.75 -4.79
C GLY A 229 12.34 -16.69 -5.48
N VAL A 230 12.54 -16.56 -6.79
CA VAL A 230 11.84 -15.58 -7.62
C VAL A 230 10.97 -16.30 -8.64
N VAL A 231 9.74 -15.82 -8.81
CA VAL A 231 8.85 -16.29 -9.86
C VAL A 231 8.65 -15.19 -10.89
N LEU A 232 8.85 -15.53 -12.16
CA LEU A 232 8.68 -14.60 -13.27
C LEU A 232 7.39 -14.89 -14.01
N ASP A 233 6.59 -13.85 -14.20
CA ASP A 233 5.41 -13.87 -15.07
C ASP A 233 5.82 -13.78 -16.54
N LYS A 234 6.60 -14.78 -16.96
CA LYS A 234 7.15 -14.92 -18.31
C LYS A 234 7.22 -16.38 -18.68
N GLU A 235 7.16 -16.63 -19.98
CA GLU A 235 7.42 -17.96 -20.52
C GLU A 235 8.78 -18.01 -21.24
N VAL A 236 9.25 -19.21 -21.45
CA VAL A 236 10.45 -19.48 -22.25
C VAL A 236 10.18 -19.04 -23.70
N VAL A 237 11.06 -18.22 -24.26
CA VAL A 237 10.83 -17.53 -25.53
C VAL A 237 10.76 -18.43 -26.76
N HIS A 238 11.36 -19.62 -26.72
CA HIS A 238 11.38 -20.53 -27.88
C HIS A 238 11.00 -21.96 -27.45
N PRO A 239 10.11 -22.65 -28.19
CA PRO A 239 9.62 -23.97 -27.81
C PRO A 239 10.69 -25.07 -27.78
N GLY A 240 11.77 -24.90 -28.52
CA GLY A 240 12.93 -25.83 -28.54
C GLY A 240 13.90 -25.69 -27.38
N MET A 241 13.69 -24.69 -26.49
CA MET A 241 14.53 -24.52 -25.30
C MET A 241 14.12 -25.49 -24.20
N PRO A 242 15.06 -25.88 -23.31
CA PRO A 242 14.73 -26.68 -22.14
C PRO A 242 13.78 -25.90 -21.22
N LYS A 243 12.76 -26.59 -20.65
CA LYS A 243 11.80 -26.00 -19.72
C LYS A 243 12.20 -26.17 -18.27
N ARG A 244 13.24 -26.98 -18.00
CA ARG A 244 13.79 -27.25 -16.69
C ARG A 244 15.31 -27.36 -16.77
N ILE A 245 15.98 -26.61 -15.91
CA ILE A 245 17.44 -26.62 -15.77
C ILE A 245 17.78 -26.74 -14.29
N GLU A 246 18.56 -27.75 -13.94
CA GLU A 246 19.15 -27.94 -12.62
C GLU A 246 20.55 -27.34 -12.60
N LYS A 247 20.98 -26.85 -11.42
CA LYS A 247 22.27 -26.16 -11.23
C LYS A 247 22.44 -25.01 -12.23
N ALA A 248 21.44 -24.14 -12.26
CA ALA A 248 21.37 -23.05 -13.21
C ALA A 248 22.48 -22.01 -12.97
N LYS A 249 23.24 -21.68 -14.01
CA LYS A 249 24.13 -20.53 -14.11
C LYS A 249 23.40 -19.44 -14.89
N ILE A 250 23.01 -18.38 -14.20
CA ILE A 250 22.05 -17.39 -14.69
C ILE A 250 22.77 -16.12 -15.11
N ALA A 251 22.60 -15.72 -16.38
CA ALA A 251 23.03 -14.42 -16.88
C ALA A 251 21.84 -13.43 -16.86
N LEU A 252 22.04 -12.24 -16.28
CA LEU A 252 21.08 -11.14 -16.24
C LEU A 252 21.53 -10.03 -17.19
N LEU A 253 20.73 -9.75 -18.24
CA LEU A 253 21.09 -8.80 -19.28
C LEU A 253 20.14 -7.60 -19.30
N ASP A 254 20.67 -6.38 -19.22
CA ASP A 254 19.94 -5.12 -19.48
C ASP A 254 20.32 -4.54 -20.87
N CYS A 255 20.82 -5.37 -21.77
CA CYS A 255 21.07 -5.05 -23.15
C CYS A 255 20.23 -5.95 -24.06
N PRO A 256 19.83 -5.49 -25.26
CA PRO A 256 19.10 -6.33 -26.21
C PRO A 256 20.01 -7.38 -26.81
N LEU A 257 19.46 -8.57 -27.08
CA LEU A 257 20.05 -9.58 -27.95
C LEU A 257 19.47 -9.40 -29.35
N GLU A 258 19.63 -8.22 -29.90
CA GLU A 258 19.12 -7.78 -31.21
C GLU A 258 20.23 -7.01 -31.92
N VAL A 259 20.15 -6.93 -33.23
CA VAL A 259 21.03 -6.04 -33.98
C VAL A 259 20.56 -4.61 -33.76
N GLU A 260 21.42 -3.78 -33.18
CA GLU A 260 21.07 -2.38 -32.89
C GLU A 260 20.92 -1.61 -34.21
N LYS A 261 19.80 -0.88 -34.31
CA LYS A 261 19.62 0.10 -35.40
C LYS A 261 20.55 1.28 -35.13
N THR A 262 21.07 1.85 -36.23
CA THR A 262 21.89 3.05 -36.15
C THR A 262 21.11 4.21 -35.51
N GLU A 263 21.76 4.99 -34.64
CA GLU A 263 21.16 6.18 -33.98
C GLU A 263 20.73 7.29 -34.97
N ILE A 264 21.23 7.22 -36.21
CA ILE A 264 20.89 8.12 -37.31
C ILE A 264 20.04 7.35 -38.31
N ASP A 265 18.95 7.95 -38.80
CA ASP A 265 18.13 7.40 -39.89
C ASP A 265 19.00 7.18 -41.15
N ALA A 266 19.67 6.04 -41.22
CA ALA A 266 20.43 5.63 -42.37
C ALA A 266 19.60 4.65 -43.21
N GLU A 267 19.23 5.04 -44.41
CA GLU A 267 18.62 4.15 -45.39
C GLU A 267 19.69 3.39 -46.11
N ILE A 268 19.74 2.08 -45.94
CA ILE A 268 20.57 1.20 -46.76
C ILE A 268 19.72 0.75 -47.95
N ARG A 269 20.02 1.25 -49.14
CA ARG A 269 19.34 0.80 -50.37
C ARG A 269 20.11 -0.37 -50.98
N ILE A 270 19.52 -1.55 -50.87
CA ILE A 270 20.05 -2.80 -51.43
C ILE A 270 19.30 -3.04 -52.74
N ASN A 271 20.02 -3.02 -53.85
CA ASN A 271 19.47 -3.24 -55.19
C ASN A 271 19.84 -4.62 -55.78
N ASP A 272 20.67 -5.39 -55.07
CA ASP A 272 21.19 -6.68 -55.51
C ASP A 272 20.80 -7.79 -54.51
N PRO A 273 20.20 -8.91 -54.97
CA PRO A 273 19.90 -10.06 -54.15
C PRO A 273 21.10 -10.67 -53.42
N GLU A 274 22.30 -10.59 -53.99
CA GLU A 274 23.52 -11.09 -53.35
C GLU A 274 23.94 -10.20 -52.16
N GLN A 275 23.80 -8.89 -52.30
CA GLN A 275 24.04 -7.95 -51.18
C GLN A 275 23.03 -8.15 -50.04
N MET A 276 21.76 -8.41 -50.37
CA MET A 276 20.76 -8.73 -49.37
C MET A 276 21.12 -9.99 -48.58
N ARG A 277 21.55 -11.03 -49.26
CA ARG A 277 22.00 -12.27 -48.62
C ARG A 277 23.20 -12.05 -47.72
N ALA A 278 24.20 -11.31 -48.19
CA ALA A 278 25.40 -10.98 -47.41
C ALA A 278 25.05 -10.17 -46.14
N PHE A 279 24.07 -9.28 -46.25
CA PHE A 279 23.57 -8.49 -45.10
C PHE A 279 22.91 -9.40 -44.05
N LEU A 280 22.01 -10.28 -44.45
CA LEU A 280 21.36 -11.25 -43.58
C LEU A 280 22.35 -12.23 -42.92
N GLU A 281 23.38 -12.69 -43.67
CA GLU A 281 24.44 -13.52 -43.13
C GLU A 281 25.29 -12.79 -42.09
N GLU A 282 25.49 -11.47 -42.26
CA GLU A 282 26.21 -10.65 -41.29
C GLU A 282 25.39 -10.43 -40.02
N GLU A 283 24.07 -10.17 -40.13
CA GLU A 283 23.17 -10.09 -38.98
C GLU A 283 23.16 -11.41 -38.18
N GLU A 284 23.01 -12.53 -38.86
CA GLU A 284 23.10 -13.86 -38.24
C GLU A 284 24.44 -14.08 -37.53
N ARG A 285 25.56 -13.63 -38.13
CA ARG A 285 26.89 -13.74 -37.55
C ARG A 285 27.05 -12.91 -36.28
N ILE A 286 26.51 -11.70 -36.26
CA ILE A 286 26.53 -10.80 -35.09
C ILE A 286 25.75 -11.45 -33.95
N LEU A 287 24.52 -11.87 -34.20
CA LEU A 287 23.64 -12.50 -33.20
C LEU A 287 24.27 -13.80 -32.65
N LYS A 288 24.84 -14.61 -33.54
CA LYS A 288 25.55 -15.82 -33.13
C LYS A 288 26.75 -15.51 -32.23
N LYS A 289 27.56 -14.48 -32.56
CA LYS A 289 28.70 -14.06 -31.73
C LYS A 289 28.23 -13.65 -30.31
N MET A 290 27.11 -12.93 -30.19
CA MET A 290 26.53 -12.56 -28.89
C MET A 290 26.17 -13.82 -28.09
N VAL A 291 25.51 -14.79 -28.71
CA VAL A 291 25.10 -16.03 -28.03
C VAL A 291 26.33 -16.91 -27.72
N ASP A 292 27.32 -16.97 -28.59
CA ASP A 292 28.56 -17.70 -28.35
C ASP A 292 29.35 -17.12 -27.16
N LYS A 293 29.32 -15.79 -26.96
CA LYS A 293 29.90 -15.14 -25.79
C LYS A 293 29.17 -15.57 -24.48
N ILE A 294 27.84 -15.58 -24.48
CA ILE A 294 27.03 -16.04 -23.34
C ILE A 294 27.35 -17.52 -23.03
N LYS A 295 27.44 -18.35 -24.04
CA LYS A 295 27.81 -19.76 -23.87
C LYS A 295 29.24 -19.93 -23.34
N SER A 296 30.20 -19.12 -23.80
CA SER A 296 31.59 -19.21 -23.40
C SER A 296 31.85 -18.96 -21.92
N VAL A 297 31.02 -18.11 -21.29
CA VAL A 297 31.06 -17.87 -19.83
C VAL A 297 30.35 -18.95 -19.02
N GLY A 298 29.69 -19.93 -19.69
CA GLY A 298 29.07 -21.08 -19.07
C GLY A 298 27.63 -20.84 -18.58
N ALA A 299 26.95 -19.77 -19.03
CA ALA A 299 25.54 -19.54 -18.71
C ALA A 299 24.65 -20.58 -19.39
N ASN A 300 23.71 -21.14 -18.67
CA ASN A 300 22.67 -22.05 -19.17
C ASN A 300 21.25 -21.50 -19.03
N VAL A 301 21.11 -20.32 -18.35
CA VAL A 301 19.86 -19.55 -18.26
C VAL A 301 20.17 -18.09 -18.55
N VAL A 302 19.32 -17.44 -19.35
CA VAL A 302 19.43 -16.03 -19.73
C VAL A 302 18.12 -15.32 -19.43
N PHE A 303 18.18 -14.30 -18.60
CA PHE A 303 17.08 -13.39 -18.35
C PHE A 303 17.43 -12.01 -18.90
N CYS A 304 16.65 -11.56 -19.90
CA CYS A 304 16.88 -10.29 -20.58
C CYS A 304 15.75 -9.29 -20.27
N GLN A 305 16.12 -8.08 -19.86
CA GLN A 305 15.19 -6.98 -19.64
C GLN A 305 14.64 -6.43 -20.97
N LYS A 306 15.44 -6.52 -22.03
CA LYS A 306 15.11 -6.05 -23.38
C LYS A 306 14.60 -7.20 -24.26
N GLY A 307 14.59 -6.99 -25.57
CA GLY A 307 14.22 -8.00 -26.56
C GLY A 307 15.29 -9.03 -26.81
N ILE A 308 14.89 -10.15 -27.38
CA ILE A 308 15.78 -11.19 -27.93
C ILE A 308 15.26 -11.50 -29.33
N ASP A 309 16.10 -11.29 -30.33
CA ASP A 309 15.83 -11.61 -31.74
C ASP A 309 15.54 -13.09 -31.94
N ASP A 310 14.69 -13.42 -32.91
CA ASP A 310 14.28 -14.81 -33.17
C ASP A 310 15.44 -15.70 -33.59
N VAL A 311 16.44 -15.17 -34.32
CA VAL A 311 17.66 -15.88 -34.69
C VAL A 311 18.53 -16.15 -33.44
N ALA A 312 18.63 -15.17 -32.53
CA ALA A 312 19.34 -15.35 -31.26
C ALA A 312 18.63 -16.40 -30.39
N GLN A 313 17.27 -16.40 -30.35
CA GLN A 313 16.50 -17.43 -29.67
C GLN A 313 16.76 -18.83 -30.22
N HIS A 314 16.88 -18.96 -31.55
CA HIS A 314 17.21 -20.24 -32.19
C HIS A 314 18.60 -20.75 -31.75
N PHE A 315 19.62 -19.88 -31.72
CA PHE A 315 20.95 -20.26 -31.26
C PHE A 315 21.00 -20.64 -29.79
N LEU A 316 20.28 -19.87 -28.92
CA LEU A 316 20.15 -20.21 -27.50
C LEU A 316 19.49 -21.58 -27.32
N ALA A 317 18.40 -21.86 -28.05
CA ALA A 317 17.73 -23.16 -28.04
C ALA A 317 18.66 -24.31 -28.51
N LYS A 318 19.43 -24.09 -29.59
CA LYS A 318 20.40 -25.05 -30.10
C LYS A 318 21.49 -25.38 -29.08
N TYR A 319 21.86 -24.44 -28.24
CA TYR A 319 22.85 -24.64 -27.17
C TYR A 319 22.24 -25.15 -25.86
N GLY A 320 20.92 -25.37 -25.83
CA GLY A 320 20.22 -25.86 -24.63
C GLY A 320 20.14 -24.81 -23.51
N ILE A 321 20.18 -23.54 -23.87
CA ILE A 321 20.06 -22.42 -22.94
C ILE A 321 18.57 -22.01 -22.83
N LEU A 322 18.07 -21.94 -21.60
CA LEU A 322 16.73 -21.39 -21.32
C LEU A 322 16.79 -19.86 -21.35
N ALA A 323 15.88 -19.21 -22.06
CA ALA A 323 15.85 -17.75 -22.09
C ALA A 323 14.44 -17.19 -21.92
N ALA A 324 14.35 -16.03 -21.24
CA ALA A 324 13.15 -15.20 -21.16
C ALA A 324 13.50 -13.73 -21.45
N ARG A 325 12.55 -13.03 -22.13
CA ARG A 325 12.75 -11.64 -22.58
C ARG A 325 11.74 -10.68 -21.93
N ARG A 326 12.03 -9.37 -22.01
CA ARG A 326 11.16 -8.29 -21.52
C ARG A 326 10.79 -8.47 -20.05
N ILE A 327 11.76 -8.82 -19.23
CA ILE A 327 11.60 -8.94 -17.79
C ILE A 327 11.57 -7.53 -17.21
N LYS A 328 10.69 -7.30 -16.25
CA LYS A 328 10.59 -6.00 -15.57
C LYS A 328 11.87 -5.69 -14.79
N LYS A 329 12.28 -4.43 -14.74
CA LYS A 329 13.47 -4.00 -14.00
C LYS A 329 13.45 -4.45 -12.54
N SER A 330 12.29 -4.31 -11.87
CA SER A 330 12.09 -4.77 -10.49
C SER A 330 12.35 -6.26 -10.30
N ASP A 331 11.94 -7.10 -11.27
CA ASP A 331 12.17 -8.53 -11.23
C ASP A 331 13.64 -8.89 -11.50
N MET A 332 14.31 -8.12 -12.37
CA MET A 332 15.77 -8.25 -12.59
C MET A 332 16.56 -7.95 -11.31
N GLU A 333 16.17 -6.90 -10.58
CA GLU A 333 16.81 -6.55 -9.31
C GLU A 333 16.58 -7.62 -8.23
N LYS A 334 15.36 -8.21 -8.17
CA LYS A 334 15.06 -9.34 -7.29
C LYS A 334 15.87 -10.58 -7.66
N LEU A 335 15.97 -10.89 -8.95
CA LEU A 335 16.82 -11.99 -9.45
C LEU A 335 18.29 -11.78 -9.10
N ALA A 336 18.83 -10.58 -9.30
CA ALA A 336 20.23 -10.27 -8.98
C ALA A 336 20.52 -10.50 -7.50
N ARG A 337 19.63 -10.04 -6.62
CA ARG A 337 19.76 -10.25 -5.16
C ARG A 337 19.64 -11.72 -4.77
N ALA A 338 18.66 -12.43 -5.34
CA ALA A 338 18.41 -13.84 -5.01
C ALA A 338 19.55 -14.77 -5.48
N THR A 339 19.99 -14.60 -6.72
CA THR A 339 20.93 -15.51 -7.37
C THR A 339 22.40 -15.10 -7.18
N GLY A 340 22.63 -13.85 -6.76
CA GLY A 340 23.95 -13.25 -6.67
C GLY A 340 24.55 -12.84 -8.03
N ALA A 341 23.72 -12.79 -9.08
CA ALA A 341 24.13 -12.34 -10.41
C ALA A 341 24.32 -10.83 -10.47
N ARG A 342 25.21 -10.35 -11.32
CA ARG A 342 25.31 -8.95 -11.70
C ARG A 342 24.49 -8.71 -12.99
N ILE A 343 23.72 -7.61 -13.00
CA ILE A 343 23.02 -7.17 -14.22
C ILE A 343 24.06 -6.55 -15.16
N VAL A 344 24.21 -7.12 -16.36
CA VAL A 344 25.20 -6.73 -17.36
C VAL A 344 24.52 -5.87 -18.42
N THR A 345 25.13 -4.71 -18.71
CA THR A 345 24.62 -3.74 -19.70
C THR A 345 25.22 -3.89 -21.08
N SER A 346 26.29 -4.67 -21.21
CA SER A 346 26.94 -5.01 -22.49
C SER A 346 27.35 -6.48 -22.52
N ILE A 347 27.05 -7.19 -23.60
CA ILE A 347 27.36 -8.63 -23.75
C ILE A 347 28.86 -8.86 -23.79
N ASP A 348 29.62 -7.93 -24.34
CA ASP A 348 31.09 -8.07 -24.46
C ASP A 348 31.76 -8.07 -23.08
N ASP A 349 31.14 -7.43 -22.07
CA ASP A 349 31.67 -7.30 -20.72
C ASP A 349 31.31 -8.46 -19.79
N ILE A 350 30.47 -9.40 -20.24
CA ILE A 350 30.04 -10.51 -19.39
C ILE A 350 31.19 -11.47 -19.09
N THR A 351 31.31 -11.82 -17.81
CA THR A 351 32.31 -12.76 -17.29
C THR A 351 31.63 -13.87 -16.48
N GLU A 352 32.38 -14.96 -16.20
CA GLU A 352 31.84 -16.03 -15.33
C GLU A 352 31.49 -15.54 -13.91
N GLY A 353 32.19 -14.51 -13.43
CA GLY A 353 31.93 -13.89 -12.11
C GLY A 353 30.63 -13.12 -12.03
N ASP A 354 29.99 -12.80 -13.17
CA ASP A 354 28.70 -12.06 -13.22
C ASP A 354 27.50 -13.00 -13.17
N LEU A 355 27.73 -14.31 -13.28
CA LEU A 355 26.69 -15.32 -13.30
C LEU A 355 26.14 -15.57 -11.89
N GLY A 356 24.81 -15.60 -11.79
CA GLY A 356 24.10 -16.06 -10.59
C GLY A 356 23.92 -17.58 -10.57
N TYR A 357 23.51 -18.08 -9.42
CA TYR A 357 23.26 -19.50 -9.22
C TYR A 357 21.85 -19.73 -8.65
N ALA A 358 21.18 -20.76 -9.17
CA ALA A 358 19.99 -21.36 -8.59
C ALA A 358 20.04 -22.88 -8.77
N GLU A 359 19.48 -23.62 -7.82
CA GLU A 359 19.43 -25.10 -7.92
C GLU A 359 18.49 -25.54 -9.04
N LEU A 360 17.38 -24.80 -9.22
CA LEU A 360 16.35 -25.14 -10.20
C LEU A 360 15.80 -23.89 -10.87
N VAL A 361 15.76 -23.91 -12.21
CA VAL A 361 14.97 -22.98 -13.02
C VAL A 361 14.01 -23.81 -13.85
N GLU A 362 12.71 -23.58 -13.68
CA GLU A 362 11.69 -24.39 -14.34
C GLU A 362 10.49 -23.56 -14.78
N GLN A 363 10.02 -23.81 -16.02
CA GLN A 363 8.75 -23.30 -16.48
C GLN A 363 7.63 -24.24 -16.03
N ARG A 364 6.71 -23.73 -15.19
CA ARG A 364 5.51 -24.45 -14.75
C ARG A 364 4.25 -23.78 -15.33
N LYS A 365 3.24 -24.58 -15.64
CA LYS A 365 1.92 -24.07 -16.00
C LYS A 365 1.06 -23.95 -14.75
N ILE A 366 0.63 -22.73 -14.46
CA ILE A 366 -0.26 -22.43 -13.35
C ILE A 366 -1.59 -21.95 -13.94
N SER A 367 -2.64 -22.76 -13.81
CA SER A 367 -3.91 -22.57 -14.53
C SER A 367 -3.71 -22.50 -16.05
N GLU A 368 -3.99 -21.38 -16.70
CA GLU A 368 -3.83 -21.19 -18.15
C GLU A 368 -2.46 -20.61 -18.53
N GLU A 369 -1.72 -20.03 -17.58
CA GLU A 369 -0.50 -19.27 -17.83
C GLU A 369 0.75 -20.06 -17.47
N LYS A 370 1.83 -19.79 -18.21
CA LYS A 370 3.15 -20.37 -17.96
C LYS A 370 4.01 -19.35 -17.23
N MET A 371 4.71 -19.80 -16.22
CA MET A 371 5.59 -18.96 -15.38
C MET A 371 6.92 -19.66 -15.16
N ILE A 372 8.00 -18.88 -14.98
CA ILE A 372 9.33 -19.40 -14.69
C ILE A 372 9.61 -19.26 -13.20
N PHE A 373 9.94 -20.38 -12.58
CA PHE A 373 10.33 -20.49 -11.18
C PHE A 373 11.84 -20.59 -11.07
N VAL A 374 12.44 -19.77 -10.22
CA VAL A 374 13.87 -19.76 -9.91
C VAL A 374 14.00 -20.09 -8.44
N GLU A 375 14.34 -21.32 -8.12
CA GLU A 375 14.31 -21.86 -6.75
C GLU A 375 15.71 -22.33 -6.30
N GLY A 376 15.96 -22.38 -4.98
CA GLY A 376 17.24 -22.80 -4.43
C GLY A 376 18.36 -21.81 -4.76
N CYS A 377 18.07 -20.52 -4.63
CA CYS A 377 19.05 -19.47 -4.90
C CYS A 377 20.15 -19.43 -3.84
N LYS A 378 21.34 -18.97 -4.21
CA LYS A 378 22.51 -18.88 -3.33
C LYS A 378 22.28 -17.95 -2.12
N ASN A 379 21.47 -16.90 -2.31
CA ASN A 379 21.09 -16.00 -1.25
C ASN A 379 19.57 -16.10 -1.02
N PRO A 380 19.10 -16.73 0.06
CA PRO A 380 17.68 -17.01 0.28
C PRO A 380 16.84 -15.77 0.70
N LYS A 381 17.41 -14.56 0.64
CA LYS A 381 16.76 -13.31 1.06
C LYS A 381 15.72 -12.76 0.07
N SER A 382 15.34 -13.51 -0.94
CA SER A 382 14.24 -13.17 -1.84
C SER A 382 13.25 -14.32 -1.86
N VAL A 383 12.00 -14.01 -1.56
CA VAL A 383 10.90 -14.99 -1.55
C VAL A 383 9.74 -14.46 -2.39
N SER A 384 9.00 -15.38 -2.94
CA SER A 384 7.77 -15.08 -3.69
C SER A 384 6.60 -15.80 -3.05
N ILE A 385 5.44 -15.16 -3.04
CA ILE A 385 4.19 -15.77 -2.59
C ILE A 385 3.26 -15.83 -3.79
N LEU A 386 2.90 -17.04 -4.19
CA LEU A 386 1.94 -17.28 -5.27
C LEU A 386 0.53 -17.36 -4.67
N ILE A 387 -0.23 -16.28 -4.82
CA ILE A 387 -1.59 -16.14 -4.30
C ILE A 387 -2.57 -16.76 -5.28
N ARG A 388 -3.45 -17.61 -4.75
CA ARG A 388 -4.46 -18.35 -5.51
C ARG A 388 -5.87 -17.98 -5.05
N GLY A 389 -6.84 -18.12 -5.95
CA GLY A 389 -8.25 -17.90 -5.61
C GLY A 389 -9.16 -18.10 -6.81
N GLY A 390 -10.42 -18.46 -6.56
CA GLY A 390 -11.39 -18.80 -7.61
C GLY A 390 -11.82 -17.60 -8.46
N LEU A 391 -11.88 -16.40 -7.87
CA LEU A 391 -12.26 -15.16 -8.54
C LEU A 391 -11.12 -14.14 -8.44
N GLU A 392 -10.94 -13.33 -9.47
CA GLU A 392 -9.89 -12.30 -9.53
C GLU A 392 -9.98 -11.31 -8.37
N ARG A 393 -11.17 -10.77 -8.10
CA ARG A 393 -11.42 -9.86 -6.97
C ARG A 393 -11.07 -10.48 -5.62
N PHE A 394 -11.29 -11.79 -5.48
CA PHE A 394 -10.92 -12.51 -4.26
C PHE A 394 -9.41 -12.67 -4.12
N VAL A 395 -8.70 -12.83 -5.23
CA VAL A 395 -7.23 -12.86 -5.25
C VAL A 395 -6.65 -11.48 -4.93
N ASP A 396 -7.28 -10.40 -5.41
CA ASP A 396 -6.88 -9.03 -5.10
C ASP A 396 -7.04 -8.71 -3.61
N GLU A 397 -8.15 -9.16 -3.00
CA GLU A 397 -8.35 -8.99 -1.56
C GLU A 397 -7.41 -9.88 -0.73
N ALA A 398 -7.09 -11.07 -1.23
CA ALA A 398 -6.10 -11.94 -0.62
C ALA A 398 -4.69 -11.32 -0.65
N GLU A 399 -4.32 -10.64 -1.73
CA GLU A 399 -3.07 -9.90 -1.84
C GLU A 399 -3.00 -8.78 -0.79
N ARG A 400 -4.04 -7.93 -0.70
CA ARG A 400 -4.12 -6.85 0.28
C ARG A 400 -4.01 -7.38 1.72
N SER A 401 -4.83 -8.38 2.04
CA SER A 401 -4.83 -9.00 3.38
C SER A 401 -3.50 -9.61 3.76
N LEU A 402 -2.83 -10.27 2.80
CA LEU A 402 -1.51 -10.84 3.02
C LEU A 402 -0.45 -9.76 3.17
N ARG A 403 -0.56 -8.66 2.41
CA ARG A 403 0.36 -7.52 2.51
C ARG A 403 0.31 -6.91 3.91
N ASP A 404 -0.90 -6.65 4.45
CA ASP A 404 -1.05 -6.14 5.81
C ASP A 404 -0.47 -7.12 6.84
N ALA A 405 -0.71 -8.43 6.68
CA ALA A 405 -0.13 -9.45 7.54
C ALA A 405 1.41 -9.47 7.50
N LEU A 406 2.01 -9.24 6.33
CA LEU A 406 3.46 -9.13 6.18
C LEU A 406 4.01 -7.89 6.92
N TYR A 407 3.33 -6.74 6.78
CA TYR A 407 3.74 -5.50 7.45
C TYR A 407 3.64 -5.63 8.98
N VAL A 408 2.53 -6.13 9.52
CA VAL A 408 2.39 -6.26 10.99
C VAL A 408 3.42 -7.21 11.59
N VAL A 409 3.81 -8.27 10.88
CA VAL A 409 4.90 -9.17 11.32
C VAL A 409 6.25 -8.46 11.25
N ALA A 410 6.52 -7.70 10.18
CA ALA A 410 7.74 -6.92 10.03
C ALA A 410 7.86 -5.82 11.10
N ASP A 411 6.75 -5.20 11.48
CA ASP A 411 6.66 -4.20 12.53
C ASP A 411 6.98 -4.77 13.91
N VAL A 412 6.50 -5.98 14.21
CA VAL A 412 6.89 -6.68 15.47
C VAL A 412 8.38 -7.02 15.46
N ILE A 413 8.96 -7.38 14.32
CA ILE A 413 10.41 -7.62 14.23
C ILE A 413 11.20 -6.32 14.45
N LYS A 414 10.72 -5.20 13.89
CA LYS A 414 11.35 -3.86 14.02
C LYS A 414 11.27 -3.32 15.45
N GLU A 415 10.12 -3.44 16.11
CA GLU A 415 9.89 -3.09 17.51
C GLU A 415 9.16 -4.26 18.21
N PRO A 416 9.87 -5.16 18.93
CA PRO A 416 9.32 -6.41 19.45
C PRO A 416 8.43 -6.19 20.67
N LYS A 417 7.32 -5.51 20.46
CA LYS A 417 6.29 -5.20 21.46
C LYS A 417 4.90 -5.27 20.84
N VAL A 418 3.99 -5.87 21.58
CA VAL A 418 2.59 -5.99 21.17
C VAL A 418 1.65 -5.44 22.24
N LEU A 419 0.43 -5.15 21.82
CA LEU A 419 -0.70 -4.77 22.66
C LEU A 419 -1.84 -5.77 22.42
N ALA A 420 -2.75 -5.90 23.37
CA ALA A 420 -4.00 -6.59 23.09
C ALA A 420 -4.90 -5.72 22.23
N GLY A 421 -5.68 -6.31 21.33
CA GLY A 421 -6.64 -5.61 20.47
C GLY A 421 -8.02 -5.39 21.13
N GLY A 422 -9.05 -5.30 20.29
CA GLY A 422 -10.42 -5.13 20.79
C GLY A 422 -10.72 -3.79 21.46
N GLY A 423 -9.88 -2.78 21.26
CA GLY A 423 -10.02 -1.46 21.89
C GLY A 423 -9.57 -1.40 23.35
N ALA A 424 -8.92 -2.44 23.88
CA ALA A 424 -8.42 -2.47 25.24
C ALA A 424 -7.39 -1.36 25.53
N PRO A 425 -6.35 -1.15 24.68
CA PRO A 425 -5.38 -0.08 24.89
C PRO A 425 -6.04 1.30 24.89
N GLU A 426 -7.03 1.54 24.04
CA GLU A 426 -7.72 2.81 23.92
C GLU A 426 -8.47 3.16 25.20
N ILE A 427 -9.13 2.20 25.84
CA ILE A 427 -9.81 2.40 27.13
C ILE A 427 -8.81 2.68 28.25
N GLU A 428 -7.72 1.90 28.33
CA GLU A 428 -6.70 2.10 29.36
C GLU A 428 -6.02 3.47 29.21
N VAL A 429 -5.63 3.83 27.99
CA VAL A 429 -5.06 5.15 27.70
C VAL A 429 -6.06 6.26 28.04
N ALA A 430 -7.33 6.12 27.65
CA ALA A 430 -8.36 7.12 27.93
C ALA A 430 -8.53 7.34 29.45
N LYS A 431 -8.49 6.27 30.26
CA LYS A 431 -8.55 6.37 31.74
C LYS A 431 -7.36 7.16 32.29
N GLU A 432 -6.15 6.81 31.91
CA GLU A 432 -4.93 7.46 32.38
C GLU A 432 -4.83 8.92 31.91
N ILE A 433 -5.26 9.19 30.67
CA ILE A 433 -5.31 10.56 30.11
C ILE A 433 -6.30 11.45 30.86
N ARG A 434 -7.47 10.93 31.31
CA ARG A 434 -8.41 11.70 32.15
C ARG A 434 -7.78 12.07 33.50
N THR A 435 -7.01 11.16 34.10
CA THR A 435 -6.25 11.42 35.31
C THR A 435 -5.18 12.51 35.07
N TYR A 436 -4.47 12.42 33.96
CA TYR A 436 -3.50 13.42 33.55
C TYR A 436 -4.16 14.79 33.28
N ALA A 437 -5.32 14.83 32.63
CA ALA A 437 -6.06 16.05 32.34
C ALA A 437 -6.37 16.84 33.63
N ALA A 438 -6.80 16.17 34.69
CA ALA A 438 -7.03 16.78 35.98
C ALA A 438 -5.79 17.43 36.58
N SER A 439 -4.60 16.90 36.33
CA SER A 439 -3.33 17.47 36.79
C SER A 439 -2.87 18.71 36.02
N VAL A 440 -3.26 18.83 34.72
CA VAL A 440 -2.92 19.98 33.88
C VAL A 440 -3.81 21.18 34.21
N GLY A 441 -5.10 20.94 34.38
CA GLY A 441 -6.09 21.99 34.71
C GLY A 441 -6.35 22.96 33.56
N GLY A 442 -7.20 23.95 33.83
CA GLY A 442 -7.52 25.05 32.92
C GLY A 442 -8.27 24.62 31.65
N ARG A 443 -8.17 25.42 30.59
CA ARG A 443 -8.86 25.13 29.32
C ARG A 443 -8.24 23.97 28.54
N GLU A 444 -6.95 23.73 28.74
CA GLU A 444 -6.26 22.60 28.12
C GLU A 444 -6.76 21.26 28.67
N GLN A 445 -7.16 21.21 29.96
CA GLN A 445 -7.81 20.03 30.54
C GLN A 445 -8.96 19.54 29.68
N LEU A 446 -9.85 20.44 29.24
CA LEU A 446 -11.00 20.07 28.42
C LEU A 446 -10.62 19.48 27.07
N ALA A 447 -9.51 19.94 26.50
CA ALA A 447 -9.00 19.38 25.25
C ALA A 447 -8.38 17.99 25.46
N ILE A 448 -7.68 17.78 26.58
CA ILE A 448 -7.10 16.47 26.94
C ILE A 448 -8.22 15.46 27.25
N GLU A 449 -9.29 15.88 27.94
CA GLU A 449 -10.47 15.05 28.16
C GLU A 449 -11.19 14.70 26.86
N ALA A 450 -11.30 15.67 25.93
CA ALA A 450 -11.87 15.44 24.59
C ALA A 450 -11.05 14.41 23.79
N PHE A 451 -9.72 14.45 23.90
CA PHE A 451 -8.85 13.42 23.32
C PHE A 451 -9.13 12.03 23.93
N ALA A 452 -9.25 11.93 25.25
CA ALA A 452 -9.58 10.65 25.90
C ALA A 452 -10.96 10.11 25.44
N ASN A 453 -11.94 11.01 25.25
CA ASN A 453 -13.26 10.62 24.73
C ASN A 453 -13.19 10.18 23.26
N ALA A 454 -12.29 10.77 22.46
CA ALA A 454 -12.10 10.38 21.07
C ALA A 454 -11.51 8.97 20.95
N LEU A 455 -10.58 8.57 21.83
CA LEU A 455 -10.01 7.22 21.80
C LEU A 455 -11.08 6.12 21.95
N GLU A 456 -12.10 6.37 22.73
CA GLU A 456 -13.19 5.41 22.96
C GLU A 456 -14.07 5.17 21.71
N VAL A 457 -13.86 5.92 20.62
CA VAL A 457 -14.57 5.65 19.36
C VAL A 457 -14.25 4.26 18.83
N ILE A 458 -13.04 3.76 19.05
CA ILE A 458 -12.61 2.46 18.52
C ILE A 458 -13.39 1.32 19.15
N PRO A 459 -13.38 1.09 20.49
CA PRO A 459 -14.19 0.05 21.10
C PRO A 459 -15.70 0.28 20.91
N ARG A 460 -16.17 1.53 20.84
CA ARG A 460 -17.55 1.86 20.52
C ARG A 460 -17.94 1.37 19.14
N THR A 461 -17.14 1.67 18.13
CA THR A 461 -17.40 1.24 16.74
C THR A 461 -17.33 -0.29 16.61
N LEU A 462 -16.41 -0.96 17.32
CA LEU A 462 -16.37 -2.43 17.35
C LEU A 462 -17.66 -3.01 17.93
N ALA A 463 -18.20 -2.42 19.00
CA ALA A 463 -19.48 -2.84 19.58
C ALA A 463 -20.66 -2.59 18.61
N GLU A 464 -20.73 -1.39 17.99
CA GLU A 464 -21.74 -1.04 16.99
C GLU A 464 -21.74 -2.03 15.81
N ASN A 465 -20.57 -2.34 15.24
CA ASN A 465 -20.44 -3.26 14.11
C ASN A 465 -20.77 -4.71 14.50
N ALA A 466 -20.62 -5.05 15.77
CA ALA A 466 -21.02 -6.35 16.29
C ALA A 466 -22.52 -6.44 16.65
N GLY A 467 -23.28 -5.33 16.52
CA GLY A 467 -24.69 -5.26 16.87
C GLY A 467 -24.95 -5.22 18.39
N LEU A 468 -23.97 -4.79 19.18
CA LEU A 468 -24.05 -4.64 20.62
C LEU A 468 -24.45 -3.22 21.00
N ASP A 469 -24.98 -3.02 22.23
CA ASP A 469 -25.20 -1.67 22.76
C ASP A 469 -23.83 -1.02 23.10
N PRO A 470 -23.41 0.00 22.35
CA PRO A 470 -22.09 0.62 22.56
C PRO A 470 -22.01 1.39 23.88
N ILE A 471 -23.14 1.86 24.42
CA ILE A 471 -23.15 2.58 25.69
C ILE A 471 -22.92 1.61 26.85
N GLU A 472 -23.59 0.46 26.82
CA GLU A 472 -23.41 -0.58 27.83
C GLU A 472 -22.01 -1.13 27.83
N ILE A 473 -21.49 -1.50 26.66
CA ILE A 473 -20.13 -2.05 26.49
C ILE A 473 -19.04 -1.06 26.97
N ILE A 474 -19.14 0.23 26.62
CA ILE A 474 -18.18 1.23 27.10
C ILE A 474 -18.26 1.43 28.60
N ALA A 475 -19.46 1.42 29.17
CA ALA A 475 -19.64 1.55 30.64
C ALA A 475 -19.03 0.35 31.37
N GLU A 476 -19.25 -0.87 30.90
CA GLU A 476 -18.63 -2.09 31.45
C GLU A 476 -17.11 -2.07 31.32
N LEU A 477 -16.56 -1.71 30.14
CA LEU A 477 -15.11 -1.62 29.95
C LEU A 477 -14.48 -0.60 30.90
N ARG A 478 -15.08 0.57 31.06
CA ARG A 478 -14.59 1.57 32.03
C ARG A 478 -14.60 1.04 33.47
N ALA A 479 -15.65 0.30 33.86
CA ALA A 479 -15.74 -0.32 35.16
C ALA A 479 -14.64 -1.40 35.36
N LEU A 480 -14.43 -2.27 34.36
CA LEU A 480 -13.42 -3.30 34.41
C LEU A 480 -11.99 -2.73 34.50
N HIS A 481 -11.69 -1.68 33.73
CA HIS A 481 -10.38 -1.00 33.75
C HIS A 481 -10.10 -0.20 35.03
N SER A 482 -11.09 -0.09 35.96
CA SER A 482 -10.84 0.46 37.29
C SER A 482 -9.92 -0.46 38.11
N ASP A 483 -9.90 -1.77 37.82
CA ASP A 483 -8.94 -2.72 38.39
C ASP A 483 -7.65 -2.73 37.55
N PRO A 484 -6.47 -2.44 38.14
CA PRO A 484 -5.19 -2.47 37.43
C PRO A 484 -4.82 -3.80 36.79
N ASN A 485 -5.46 -4.90 37.19
CA ASN A 485 -5.21 -6.23 36.60
C ASN A 485 -5.94 -6.44 35.27
N ASN A 486 -6.91 -5.60 34.96
CA ASN A 486 -7.79 -5.76 33.78
C ASN A 486 -7.40 -4.89 32.58
N VAL A 487 -6.14 -4.54 32.44
CA VAL A 487 -5.60 -3.67 31.35
C VAL A 487 -5.94 -4.16 29.96
N TRP A 488 -6.15 -5.47 29.78
CA TRP A 488 -6.33 -6.12 28.49
C TRP A 488 -7.79 -6.45 28.15
N TYR A 489 -8.74 -5.94 28.93
CA TYR A 489 -10.16 -6.12 28.62
C TYR A 489 -10.58 -5.23 27.46
N GLY A 490 -11.09 -5.83 26.39
CA GLY A 490 -11.60 -5.18 25.19
C GLY A 490 -12.92 -5.79 24.75
N VAL A 491 -13.44 -5.36 23.62
CA VAL A 491 -14.68 -5.85 23.05
C VAL A 491 -14.45 -7.19 22.37
N ASP A 492 -15.00 -8.27 22.92
CA ASP A 492 -15.10 -9.55 22.23
C ASP A 492 -16.38 -9.58 21.38
N VAL A 493 -16.19 -9.29 20.09
CA VAL A 493 -17.30 -9.20 19.13
C VAL A 493 -17.96 -10.56 18.81
N TYR A 494 -17.31 -11.67 19.15
CA TYR A 494 -17.85 -13.02 18.96
C TYR A 494 -18.69 -13.47 20.15
N GLU A 495 -18.24 -13.18 21.37
CA GLU A 495 -19.01 -13.48 22.60
C GLU A 495 -20.00 -12.38 22.98
N GLY A 496 -19.90 -11.20 22.35
CA GLY A 496 -20.82 -10.07 22.58
C GLY A 496 -20.68 -9.40 23.94
N LYS A 497 -19.48 -9.42 24.54
CA LYS A 497 -19.21 -8.84 25.87
C LYS A 497 -17.73 -8.46 26.03
N PRO A 498 -17.37 -7.63 27.02
CA PRO A 498 -16.00 -7.38 27.40
C PRO A 498 -15.27 -8.69 27.81
N ASN A 499 -14.05 -8.87 27.30
CA ASN A 499 -13.23 -10.05 27.61
C ASN A 499 -11.75 -9.67 27.65
N ASP A 500 -10.92 -10.53 28.26
CA ASP A 500 -9.48 -10.40 28.24
C ASP A 500 -8.92 -10.78 26.84
N MET A 501 -8.62 -9.75 26.03
CA MET A 501 -8.22 -9.91 24.64
C MET A 501 -6.80 -10.51 24.51
N LEU A 502 -5.96 -10.40 25.56
CA LEU A 502 -4.67 -11.08 25.58
C LEU A 502 -4.86 -12.60 25.68
N LYS A 503 -5.78 -13.07 26.52
CA LYS A 503 -6.12 -14.51 26.61
C LYS A 503 -6.80 -15.01 25.34
N LYS A 504 -7.54 -14.13 24.65
CA LYS A 504 -8.16 -14.42 23.34
C LYS A 504 -7.15 -14.39 22.19
N LYS A 505 -5.89 -13.99 22.44
CA LYS A 505 -4.80 -13.92 21.46
C LYS A 505 -5.08 -12.95 20.30
N VAL A 506 -5.82 -11.90 20.58
CA VAL A 506 -6.02 -10.77 19.67
C VAL A 506 -4.91 -9.79 19.96
N LEU A 507 -3.87 -9.77 19.12
CA LEU A 507 -2.64 -9.02 19.34
C LEU A 507 -2.39 -8.06 18.17
N GLU A 508 -1.93 -6.86 18.50
CA GLU A 508 -1.58 -5.80 17.53
C GLU A 508 -0.15 -5.30 17.82
N PRO A 509 0.66 -4.94 16.81
CA PRO A 509 1.96 -4.32 17.03
C PRO A 509 1.81 -2.96 17.73
N LEU A 510 2.69 -2.66 18.70
CA LEU A 510 2.70 -1.36 19.37
C LEU A 510 2.84 -0.20 18.40
N ILE A 511 3.73 -0.34 17.40
CA ILE A 511 4.05 0.72 16.45
C ILE A 511 2.84 1.13 15.59
N VAL A 512 2.00 0.18 15.18
CA VAL A 512 0.76 0.44 14.41
C VAL A 512 -0.17 1.35 15.21
N LYS A 513 -0.37 1.07 16.50
CA LYS A 513 -1.24 1.85 17.37
C LYS A 513 -0.67 3.24 17.65
N LEU A 514 0.62 3.32 17.91
CA LEU A 514 1.31 4.60 18.12
C LEU A 514 1.20 5.50 16.89
N ASN A 515 1.46 4.93 15.70
CA ASN A 515 1.41 5.69 14.46
C ASN A 515 -0.02 6.17 14.16
N ALA A 516 -1.03 5.30 14.30
CA ALA A 516 -2.43 5.67 14.08
C ALA A 516 -2.89 6.85 14.96
N ILE A 517 -2.54 6.84 16.26
CA ILE A 517 -2.89 7.93 17.19
C ILE A 517 -2.13 9.21 16.82
N LYS A 518 -0.83 9.10 16.51
CA LYS A 518 0.00 10.24 16.16
C LYS A 518 -0.47 10.92 14.88
N THR A 519 -0.64 10.15 13.81
CA THR A 519 -1.09 10.65 12.51
C THR A 519 -2.49 11.27 12.59
N ALA A 520 -3.41 10.64 13.33
CA ALA A 520 -4.76 11.19 13.55
C ALA A 520 -4.72 12.55 14.25
N VAL A 521 -3.86 12.73 15.26
CA VAL A 521 -3.74 14.00 15.99
C VAL A 521 -3.00 15.07 15.19
N GLU A 522 -1.96 14.71 14.47
CA GLU A 522 -1.23 15.63 13.59
C GLU A 522 -2.18 16.26 12.57
N GLU A 523 -2.99 15.43 11.93
CA GLU A 523 -3.93 15.89 10.93
C GLU A 523 -5.10 16.68 11.51
N ALA A 524 -5.70 16.20 12.60
CA ALA A 524 -6.75 16.96 13.30
C ALA A 524 -6.22 18.34 13.74
N SER A 525 -4.98 18.39 14.23
CA SER A 525 -4.31 19.64 14.63
C SER A 525 -4.04 20.55 13.43
N PHE A 526 -3.71 19.98 12.27
CA PHE A 526 -3.50 20.74 11.04
C PHE A 526 -4.83 21.36 10.56
N MET A 527 -5.91 20.58 10.48
CA MET A 527 -7.23 21.06 10.07
C MET A 527 -7.76 22.15 11.00
N LEU A 528 -7.55 22.04 12.31
CA LEU A 528 -7.99 23.03 13.29
C LEU A 528 -7.22 24.38 13.21
N ARG A 529 -6.17 24.47 12.40
CA ARG A 529 -5.42 25.71 12.13
C ARG A 529 -5.87 26.44 10.87
N ILE A 530 -6.71 25.79 10.06
CA ILE A 530 -7.22 26.37 8.82
C ILE A 530 -8.40 27.28 9.13
N ASP A 531 -8.23 28.58 8.91
CA ASP A 531 -9.29 29.59 9.10
C ASP A 531 -9.80 30.17 7.76
N ASP A 532 -9.18 29.81 6.64
CA ASP A 532 -9.55 30.31 5.32
C ASP A 532 -9.32 29.23 4.25
N ILE A 533 -10.30 29.02 3.40
CA ILE A 533 -10.25 28.09 2.27
C ILE A 533 -10.38 28.90 1.00
N ILE A 534 -9.33 28.92 0.19
CA ILE A 534 -9.28 29.59 -1.11
C ILE A 534 -9.14 28.52 -2.19
N ALA A 535 -10.24 28.21 -2.86
CA ALA A 535 -10.24 27.22 -3.93
C ALA A 535 -10.26 27.89 -5.29
N ALA A 536 -9.23 27.64 -6.11
CA ALA A 536 -9.20 28.09 -7.49
C ALA A 536 -10.28 27.38 -8.30
N SER A 537 -10.93 28.11 -9.23
CA SER A 537 -11.82 27.49 -10.21
C SER A 537 -11.02 26.47 -11.05
N ARG A 538 -11.57 25.26 -11.26
CA ARG A 538 -11.07 24.39 -12.32
C ARG A 538 -11.19 25.14 -13.64
N THR A 539 -10.10 25.58 -14.21
CA THR A 539 -10.06 25.95 -15.62
C THR A 539 -10.26 24.64 -16.36
N GLU A 540 -11.42 24.39 -16.95
CA GLU A 540 -11.52 23.40 -18.01
C GLU A 540 -10.49 23.84 -19.05
N VAL A 541 -9.41 23.08 -19.15
CA VAL A 541 -8.49 23.20 -20.30
C VAL A 541 -9.35 22.83 -21.50
N GLY A 542 -9.82 23.88 -22.19
CA GLY A 542 -10.70 23.74 -23.32
C GLY A 542 -10.08 22.74 -24.29
N LYS A 543 -10.85 21.74 -24.65
CA LYS A 543 -10.70 21.10 -25.94
C LYS A 543 -10.83 22.23 -26.96
N GLU A 544 -9.74 22.80 -27.42
CA GLU A 544 -9.72 23.52 -28.69
C GLU A 544 -10.26 22.53 -29.73
N LYS A 545 -11.53 22.73 -30.05
CA LYS A 545 -12.07 22.20 -31.29
C LYS A 545 -11.22 22.83 -32.40
N GLY A 546 -10.29 22.04 -32.91
CA GLY A 546 -9.60 22.35 -34.13
C GLY A 546 -10.67 22.74 -35.18
N LYS A 547 -10.73 24.01 -35.51
CA LYS A 547 -11.41 24.47 -36.71
C LYS A 547 -10.65 23.85 -37.88
N THR A 548 -11.21 22.83 -38.47
CA THR A 548 -10.88 22.42 -39.83
C THR A 548 -11.06 23.61 -40.72
N PRO A 549 -10.08 23.97 -41.57
CA PRO A 549 -10.30 24.99 -42.61
C PRO A 549 -11.39 24.49 -43.55
N SER A 550 -12.43 25.29 -43.71
CA SER A 550 -13.43 25.11 -44.73
C SER A 550 -12.75 25.18 -46.10
N GLU A 551 -12.80 24.09 -46.86
CA GLU A 551 -12.55 24.10 -48.30
C GLU A 551 -13.58 25.07 -48.96
N GLU A 552 -13.08 26.18 -49.47
CA GLU A 552 -13.76 26.99 -50.46
C GLU A 552 -13.91 26.15 -51.74
N LYS A 553 -15.14 25.74 -52.03
CA LYS A 553 -15.52 25.28 -53.36
C LYS A 553 -15.55 26.49 -54.28
N GLY A 554 -14.51 26.63 -55.07
CA GLY A 554 -14.57 27.46 -56.30
C GLY A 554 -15.35 26.68 -57.35
N GLU A 555 -16.56 27.12 -57.64
CA GLU A 555 -17.23 26.84 -58.90
C GLU A 555 -16.48 27.59 -60.00
N SER A 556 -15.96 26.88 -61.00
CA SER A 556 -15.68 27.42 -62.31
C SER A 556 -16.47 26.58 -63.33
N GLU A 557 -17.55 27.23 -63.86
CA GLU A 557 -18.10 26.92 -65.15
C GLU A 557 -16.97 26.91 -66.19
N PHE A 558 -16.94 25.95 -67.08
CA PHE A 558 -16.82 26.12 -68.54
C PHE A 558 -16.91 24.74 -69.22
N GLU A 559 -17.97 24.65 -70.11
CA GLU A 559 -18.22 23.80 -71.29
C GLU A 559 -18.10 22.26 -71.16
#